data_663724c752bae94e094fb0c5300130f9
#
_entry.id   663724c752bae94e094fb0c5300130f9
#
_cell.length_a   1.000
_cell.length_b   1.000
_cell.length_c   1.000
_cell.angle_alpha   90.00
_cell.angle_beta   90.00
_cell.angle_gamma   90.00
#
_symmetry.space_group_name_H-M   'P 1'
#
loop_
_entity.id
_entity.type
_entity.pdbx_description
1 polymer ?
#
loop_
_entity_poly.entity_id
_entity_poly.type
_entity_poly.pdbx_seq_one_letter_code
_entity_poly.pdbx_strand_id
1 'polypeptide(L)'
;YNRGFNCFALALYKTGSTGLVESFQSTHSHKMVQTEDPAGFMYAMRQSYSKYFNHKYQRHGRVGEKMHFTLEIVGLHHHLAAMTYVLRNALHHGLVPIPYAYPHCSVNSIFQKEMGKKPPERVLDERYFARFIGKKAEWPSNYRMSESGVFLRESVLDIVQVENMYASPRAFNYYMSRKSGEEWKKEQEKDRNDMLPIGLESIESGIKDNTLEKMLIYENGRSDYRKISDIDLCTEI
;
A
#
# COMPACT_ATOMS: atom_id res chain seq x y z
N TYR A 1 -0.23 -2.45 8.85
CA TYR A 1 -0.20 -3.01 7.49
C TYR A 1 -1.05 -4.28 7.38
N ASN A 2 -0.72 -5.33 8.12
CA ASN A 2 -1.37 -6.65 8.05
C ASN A 2 -2.90 -6.56 8.21
N ARG A 3 -3.37 -5.81 9.19
CA ARG A 3 -4.81 -5.59 9.36
C ARG A 3 -5.42 -4.76 8.24
N GLY A 4 -4.67 -3.81 7.70
CA GLY A 4 -5.09 -3.03 6.53
C GLY A 4 -5.36 -3.93 5.33
N PHE A 5 -4.44 -4.86 5.03
CA PHE A 5 -4.61 -5.83 3.97
C PHE A 5 -5.79 -6.78 4.23
N ASN A 6 -5.97 -7.29 5.44
CA ASN A 6 -7.13 -8.11 5.76
C ASN A 6 -8.47 -7.34 5.59
N CYS A 7 -8.51 -6.06 5.96
CA CYS A 7 -9.70 -5.23 5.71
C CYS A 7 -9.95 -4.99 4.22
N PHE A 8 -8.90 -4.85 3.43
CA PHE A 8 -8.97 -4.78 1.97
C PHE A 8 -9.52 -6.07 1.36
N ALA A 9 -8.97 -7.23 1.74
CA ALA A 9 -9.43 -8.54 1.27
C ALA A 9 -10.91 -8.79 1.58
N LEU A 10 -11.34 -8.47 2.80
CA LEU A 10 -12.75 -8.62 3.21
C LEU A 10 -13.67 -7.61 2.49
N ALA A 11 -13.17 -6.41 2.17
CA ALA A 11 -13.92 -5.45 1.39
C ALA A 11 -14.13 -5.91 -0.06
N LEU A 12 -13.10 -6.49 -0.69
CA LEU A 12 -13.21 -7.09 -2.02
C LEU A 12 -14.34 -8.13 -2.05
N TYR A 13 -14.31 -9.08 -1.11
CA TYR A 13 -15.35 -10.10 -1.01
C TYR A 13 -16.75 -9.50 -0.80
N LYS A 14 -16.87 -8.59 0.16
CA LYS A 14 -18.15 -7.97 0.52
C LYS A 14 -18.81 -7.19 -0.62
N THR A 15 -18.01 -6.60 -1.50
CA THR A 15 -18.48 -5.76 -2.61
C THR A 15 -18.44 -6.45 -3.97
N GLY A 16 -18.07 -7.73 -4.01
CA GLY A 16 -17.90 -8.47 -5.26
C GLY A 16 -16.82 -7.88 -6.18
N SER A 17 -15.84 -7.21 -5.58
CA SER A 17 -14.75 -6.54 -6.32
C SER A 17 -13.56 -7.46 -6.49
N THR A 18 -12.77 -7.28 -7.55
CA THR A 18 -11.53 -8.02 -7.80
C THR A 18 -10.33 -7.13 -7.53
N GLY A 19 -9.42 -7.56 -6.65
CA GLY A 19 -8.17 -6.87 -6.38
C GLY A 19 -7.09 -7.29 -7.38
N LEU A 20 -6.34 -6.34 -7.91
CA LEU A 20 -5.23 -6.60 -8.83
C LEU A 20 -3.89 -6.43 -8.12
N VAL A 21 -3.56 -5.23 -7.70
CA VAL A 21 -2.32 -4.92 -6.97
C VAL A 21 -2.59 -3.96 -5.80
N GLU A 22 -1.72 -4.01 -4.80
CA GLU A 22 -1.79 -3.12 -3.65
C GLU A 22 -0.40 -2.79 -3.09
N SER A 23 -0.32 -1.64 -2.42
CA SER A 23 0.82 -1.22 -1.62
C SER A 23 0.32 -0.43 -0.42
N PHE A 24 0.66 -0.87 0.77
CA PHE A 24 0.32 -0.21 2.03
C PHE A 24 1.55 0.48 2.61
N GLN A 25 1.48 1.78 2.81
CA GLN A 25 2.50 2.55 3.51
C GLN A 25 1.94 3.08 4.84
N SER A 26 2.78 3.70 5.64
CA SER A 26 2.39 4.19 6.97
C SER A 26 1.32 5.28 6.90
N THR A 27 1.41 6.18 5.94
CA THR A 27 0.54 7.35 5.79
C THR A 27 -0.56 7.16 4.77
N HIS A 28 -0.35 6.33 3.77
CA HIS A 28 -1.28 6.11 2.66
C HIS A 28 -1.21 4.70 2.08
N SER A 29 -2.06 4.41 1.14
CA SER A 29 -2.05 3.13 0.44
C SER A 29 -2.61 3.28 -0.95
N HIS A 30 -1.99 2.60 -1.90
CA HIS A 30 -2.46 2.49 -3.28
C HIS A 30 -3.05 1.11 -3.53
N LYS A 31 -4.12 1.07 -4.29
CA LYS A 31 -4.78 -0.18 -4.66
C LYS A 31 -5.35 -0.05 -6.06
N MET A 32 -5.25 -1.10 -6.82
CA MET A 32 -5.94 -1.21 -8.10
C MET A 32 -6.98 -2.32 -8.01
N VAL A 33 -8.22 -1.98 -8.29
CA VAL A 33 -9.39 -2.85 -8.11
C VAL A 33 -10.30 -2.74 -9.31
N GLN A 34 -10.89 -3.84 -9.71
CA GLN A 34 -12.02 -3.86 -10.62
C GLN A 34 -13.30 -3.88 -9.78
N THR A 35 -14.14 -2.86 -9.92
CA THR A 35 -15.38 -2.71 -9.16
C THR A 35 -16.35 -1.80 -9.90
N GLU A 36 -17.61 -2.08 -9.78
CA GLU A 36 -18.71 -1.22 -10.29
C GLU A 36 -19.07 -0.12 -9.28
N ASP A 37 -18.72 -0.31 -7.99
CA ASP A 37 -18.98 0.66 -6.92
C ASP A 37 -17.69 1.00 -6.14
N PRO A 38 -16.83 1.88 -6.67
CA PRO A 38 -15.61 2.31 -5.97
C PRO A 38 -15.86 2.94 -4.60
N ALA A 39 -16.98 3.67 -4.46
CA ALA A 39 -17.35 4.34 -3.21
C ALA A 39 -17.74 3.33 -2.14
N GLY A 40 -18.58 2.35 -2.47
CA GLY A 40 -18.97 1.26 -1.57
C GLY A 40 -17.79 0.39 -1.15
N PHE A 41 -16.89 0.07 -2.09
CA PHE A 41 -15.64 -0.64 -1.77
C PHE A 41 -14.80 0.13 -0.75
N MET A 42 -14.53 1.41 -1.00
CA MET A 42 -13.74 2.24 -0.10
C MET A 42 -14.42 2.43 1.26
N TYR A 43 -15.75 2.57 1.26
CA TYR A 43 -16.53 2.64 2.51
C TYR A 43 -16.38 1.36 3.34
N ALA A 44 -16.57 0.19 2.73
CA ALA A 44 -16.47 -1.10 3.40
C ALA A 44 -15.08 -1.33 4.02
N MET A 45 -14.03 -1.04 3.26
CA MET A 45 -12.65 -1.16 3.71
C MET A 45 -12.33 -0.20 4.87
N ARG A 46 -12.64 1.09 4.71
CA ARG A 46 -12.35 2.13 5.72
C ARG A 46 -13.15 1.93 6.99
N GLN A 47 -14.41 1.52 6.90
CA GLN A 47 -15.24 1.23 8.06
C GLN A 47 -14.64 0.08 8.88
N SER A 48 -14.24 -1.00 8.23
CA SER A 48 -13.64 -2.16 8.88
C SER A 48 -12.33 -1.80 9.58
N TYR A 49 -11.47 -1.05 8.89
CA TYR A 49 -10.18 -0.62 9.45
C TYR A 49 -10.36 0.37 10.60
N SER A 50 -11.25 1.36 10.47
CA SER A 50 -11.52 2.35 11.52
C SER A 50 -12.08 1.71 12.79
N LYS A 51 -13.00 0.75 12.65
CA LYS A 51 -13.52 -0.01 13.80
C LYS A 51 -12.40 -0.74 14.54
N TYR A 52 -11.56 -1.46 13.81
CA TYR A 52 -10.41 -2.14 14.39
C TYR A 52 -9.45 -1.18 15.09
N PHE A 53 -9.04 -0.13 14.40
CA PHE A 53 -8.07 0.84 14.89
C PHE A 53 -8.58 1.55 16.16
N ASN A 54 -9.80 2.05 16.12
CA ASN A 54 -10.42 2.73 17.25
C ASN A 54 -10.56 1.80 18.46
N HIS A 55 -10.97 0.54 18.23
CA HIS A 55 -11.05 -0.44 19.33
C HIS A 55 -9.66 -0.75 19.92
N LYS A 56 -8.66 -0.99 19.06
CA LYS A 56 -7.30 -1.34 19.51
C LYS A 56 -6.64 -0.22 20.33
N TYR A 57 -6.84 1.03 19.91
CA TYR A 57 -6.16 2.19 20.49
C TYR A 57 -7.09 3.03 21.40
N GLN A 58 -8.27 2.49 21.74
CA GLN A 58 -9.28 3.15 22.61
C GLN A 58 -9.61 4.58 22.12
N ARG A 59 -9.78 4.73 20.81
CA ARG A 59 -10.07 5.99 20.15
C ARG A 59 -11.49 6.02 19.62
N HIS A 60 -11.97 7.23 19.33
CA HIS A 60 -13.26 7.49 18.72
C HIS A 60 -13.08 8.36 17.47
N GLY A 61 -14.03 8.27 16.54
CA GLY A 61 -14.06 9.10 15.36
C GLY A 61 -13.37 8.47 14.15
N ARG A 62 -13.13 9.30 13.14
CA ARG A 62 -12.60 8.86 11.84
C ARG A 62 -11.12 8.54 11.94
N VAL A 63 -10.70 7.53 11.20
CA VAL A 63 -9.30 7.20 10.94
C VAL A 63 -8.99 7.55 9.49
N GLY A 64 -7.96 8.37 9.28
CA GLY A 64 -7.55 8.86 7.98
C GLY A 64 -8.39 10.04 7.45
N GLU A 65 -8.01 10.55 6.29
CA GLU A 65 -8.63 11.72 5.67
C GLU A 65 -10.06 11.43 5.17
N LYS A 66 -10.88 12.48 5.06
CA LYS A 66 -12.26 12.38 4.56
C LYS A 66 -12.29 11.96 3.11
N MET A 67 -11.44 12.56 2.30
CA MET A 67 -11.37 12.33 0.86
C MET A 67 -10.37 11.20 0.54
N HIS A 68 -10.62 10.51 -0.55
CA HIS A 68 -9.69 9.59 -1.19
C HIS A 68 -9.68 9.91 -2.67
N PHE A 69 -8.56 9.69 -3.30
CA PHE A 69 -8.42 9.84 -4.74
C PHE A 69 -8.85 8.54 -5.41
N THR A 70 -9.67 8.67 -6.45
CA THR A 70 -10.08 7.55 -7.30
C THR A 70 -9.88 7.97 -8.75
N LEU A 71 -9.23 7.11 -9.52
CA LEU A 71 -8.97 7.31 -10.94
C LEU A 71 -9.44 6.07 -11.70
N GLU A 72 -10.24 6.28 -12.71
CA GLU A 72 -10.60 5.23 -13.65
C GLU A 72 -9.42 4.94 -14.59
N ILE A 73 -9.11 3.66 -14.75
CA ILE A 73 -8.00 3.20 -15.58
C ILE A 73 -8.55 2.54 -16.83
N VAL A 74 -8.20 3.07 -18.00
CA VAL A 74 -8.68 2.58 -19.29
C VAL A 74 -7.51 2.27 -20.22
N GLY A 75 -7.56 1.11 -20.86
CA GLY A 75 -6.56 0.66 -21.84
C GLY A 75 -5.31 0.04 -21.20
N LEU A 76 -4.70 -0.92 -21.91
CA LEU A 76 -3.61 -1.74 -21.40
C LEU A 76 -2.39 -0.92 -20.95
N HIS A 77 -2.03 0.10 -21.71
CA HIS A 77 -0.87 0.94 -21.36
C HIS A 77 -1.09 1.68 -20.02
N HIS A 78 -2.29 2.22 -19.81
CA HIS A 78 -2.65 2.90 -18.57
C HIS A 78 -2.68 1.91 -17.38
N HIS A 79 -3.21 0.69 -17.59
CA HIS A 79 -3.17 -0.38 -16.60
C HIS A 79 -1.74 -0.73 -16.19
N LEU A 80 -0.85 -0.97 -17.14
CA LEU A 80 0.57 -1.27 -16.88
C LEU A 80 1.27 -0.14 -16.13
N ALA A 81 1.03 1.12 -16.54
CA ALA A 81 1.60 2.28 -15.87
C ALA A 81 1.12 2.39 -14.41
N ALA A 82 -0.20 2.28 -14.18
CA ALA A 82 -0.78 2.36 -12.85
C ALA A 82 -0.35 1.20 -11.93
N MET A 83 -0.37 -0.04 -12.42
CA MET A 83 0.12 -1.20 -11.66
C MET A 83 1.60 -1.02 -11.29
N THR A 84 2.43 -0.63 -12.26
CA THR A 84 3.86 -0.40 -12.03
C THR A 84 4.08 0.69 -10.99
N TYR A 85 3.32 1.78 -11.04
CA TYR A 85 3.37 2.83 -10.02
C TYR A 85 3.01 2.30 -8.62
N VAL A 86 1.90 1.57 -8.49
CA VAL A 86 1.49 0.98 -7.20
C VAL A 86 2.56 0.05 -6.63
N LEU A 87 3.11 -0.84 -7.47
CA LEU A 87 4.10 -1.83 -7.05
C LEU A 87 5.46 -1.23 -6.68
N ARG A 88 5.80 -0.07 -7.27
CA ARG A 88 7.05 0.65 -7.03
C ARG A 88 6.91 1.81 -6.05
N ASN A 89 5.74 1.99 -5.45
CA ASN A 89 5.44 3.15 -4.64
C ASN A 89 6.40 3.32 -3.45
N ALA A 90 6.77 2.24 -2.77
CA ALA A 90 7.75 2.28 -1.68
C ALA A 90 9.16 2.70 -2.15
N LEU A 91 9.58 2.24 -3.34
CA LEU A 91 10.82 2.70 -3.97
C LEU A 91 10.74 4.20 -4.33
N HIS A 92 9.61 4.64 -4.90
CA HIS A 92 9.39 6.03 -5.26
C HIS A 92 9.50 6.99 -4.06
N HIS A 93 9.07 6.53 -2.88
CA HIS A 93 9.22 7.28 -1.62
C HIS A 93 10.56 7.06 -0.90
N GLY A 94 11.47 6.30 -1.49
CA GLY A 94 12.80 6.05 -0.91
C GLY A 94 12.81 5.12 0.30
N LEU A 95 11.71 4.41 0.59
CA LEU A 95 11.61 3.50 1.74
C LEU A 95 12.45 2.24 1.55
N VAL A 96 12.68 1.83 0.31
CA VAL A 96 13.46 0.63 -0.03
C VAL A 96 14.30 0.88 -1.28
N PRO A 97 15.44 0.21 -1.43
CA PRO A 97 16.32 0.36 -2.60
C PRO A 97 15.76 -0.35 -3.87
N ILE A 98 14.91 -1.34 -3.70
CA ILE A 98 14.26 -2.08 -4.78
C ILE A 98 12.82 -2.42 -4.39
N PRO A 99 11.85 -2.49 -5.34
CA PRO A 99 10.46 -2.76 -5.02
C PRO A 99 10.24 -4.06 -4.24
N TYR A 100 11.01 -5.09 -4.56
CA TYR A 100 10.91 -6.42 -3.95
C TYR A 100 11.30 -6.48 -2.46
N ALA A 101 12.00 -5.47 -1.96
CA ALA A 101 12.37 -5.39 -0.54
C ALA A 101 11.22 -4.91 0.36
N TYR A 102 10.12 -4.37 -0.23
CA TYR A 102 9.02 -3.87 0.55
C TYR A 102 7.99 -4.97 0.86
N PRO A 103 7.78 -5.36 2.14
CA PRO A 103 6.96 -6.51 2.49
C PRO A 103 5.45 -6.24 2.42
N HIS A 104 5.03 -4.97 2.44
CA HIS A 104 3.62 -4.56 2.49
C HIS A 104 3.06 -4.17 1.12
N CYS A 105 3.49 -4.90 0.09
CA CYS A 105 3.10 -4.71 -1.30
C CYS A 105 2.93 -6.09 -1.98
N SER A 106 2.10 -6.15 -3.00
CA SER A 106 1.85 -7.38 -3.76
C SER A 106 2.95 -7.75 -4.76
N VAL A 107 3.99 -6.94 -4.90
CA VAL A 107 5.09 -7.17 -5.88
C VAL A 107 5.71 -8.56 -5.78
N ASN A 108 5.79 -9.12 -4.58
CA ASN A 108 6.40 -10.44 -4.34
C ASN A 108 5.46 -11.62 -4.63
N SER A 109 4.18 -11.37 -4.86
CA SER A 109 3.20 -12.41 -5.19
C SER A 109 3.03 -12.62 -6.71
N ILE A 110 3.57 -11.72 -7.52
CA ILE A 110 3.50 -11.76 -8.98
C ILE A 110 4.70 -12.57 -9.49
N PHE A 111 4.47 -13.50 -10.42
CA PHE A 111 5.46 -14.43 -10.95
C PHE A 111 6.28 -15.13 -9.84
N GLN A 112 5.61 -15.46 -8.74
CA GLN A 112 6.27 -15.96 -7.53
C GLN A 112 7.09 -17.22 -7.79
N LYS A 113 6.54 -18.16 -8.56
CA LYS A 113 7.19 -19.45 -8.88
C LYS A 113 8.37 -19.26 -9.82
N GLU A 114 8.16 -18.50 -10.89
CA GLU A 114 9.13 -18.25 -11.96
C GLU A 114 10.33 -17.44 -11.45
N MET A 115 10.10 -16.57 -10.49
CA MET A 115 11.16 -15.77 -9.85
C MET A 115 11.82 -16.48 -8.65
N GLY A 116 11.48 -17.75 -8.40
CA GLY A 116 12.07 -18.55 -7.32
C GLY A 116 11.76 -18.04 -5.92
N LYS A 117 10.68 -17.27 -5.75
CA LYS A 117 10.26 -16.77 -4.44
C LYS A 117 9.60 -17.88 -3.65
N LYS A 118 9.98 -18.04 -2.40
CA LYS A 118 9.39 -19.06 -1.53
C LYS A 118 7.96 -18.65 -1.17
N PRO A 119 6.98 -19.59 -1.26
CA PRO A 119 5.66 -19.34 -0.69
C PRO A 119 5.77 -19.20 0.84
N PRO A 120 4.78 -18.57 1.49
CA PRO A 120 4.75 -18.48 2.94
C PRO A 120 4.82 -19.89 3.56
N GLU A 121 5.65 -20.04 4.58
CA GLU A 121 6.08 -21.34 5.10
C GLU A 121 4.93 -22.17 5.66
N ARG A 122 3.87 -21.54 6.17
CA ARG A 122 2.75 -22.23 6.79
C ARG A 122 1.43 -21.49 6.59
N VAL A 123 0.42 -22.25 6.21
CA VAL A 123 -0.95 -21.74 6.05
C VAL A 123 -1.75 -22.11 7.30
N LEU A 124 -2.45 -21.13 7.85
CA LEU A 124 -3.29 -21.30 9.01
C LEU A 124 -4.57 -22.06 8.63
N ASP A 125 -5.00 -22.97 9.50
CA ASP A 125 -6.31 -23.63 9.38
C ASP A 125 -7.44 -22.60 9.50
N GLU A 126 -8.45 -22.68 8.63
CA GLU A 126 -9.54 -21.73 8.49
C GLU A 126 -10.30 -21.46 9.81
N ARG A 127 -10.45 -22.47 10.67
CA ARG A 127 -11.06 -22.34 11.99
C ARG A 127 -10.43 -21.28 12.89
N TYR A 128 -9.19 -20.88 12.60
CA TYR A 128 -8.47 -19.85 13.36
C TYR A 128 -8.57 -18.46 12.77
N PHE A 129 -9.07 -18.27 11.55
CA PHE A 129 -9.15 -16.98 10.88
C PHE A 129 -9.91 -15.93 11.69
N ALA A 130 -11.01 -16.35 12.33
CA ALA A 130 -11.82 -15.47 13.16
C ALA A 130 -11.05 -14.77 14.29
N ARG A 131 -9.91 -15.33 14.74
CA ARG A 131 -9.05 -14.70 15.75
C ARG A 131 -8.41 -13.41 15.24
N PHE A 132 -8.12 -13.37 13.94
CA PHE A 132 -7.42 -12.25 13.30
C PHE A 132 -8.36 -11.26 12.63
N ILE A 133 -9.48 -11.71 12.07
CA ILE A 133 -10.37 -10.86 11.27
C ILE A 133 -11.69 -10.53 11.98
N GLY A 134 -12.02 -11.27 13.04
CA GLY A 134 -13.21 -11.10 13.85
C GLY A 134 -14.26 -12.19 13.60
N LYS A 135 -15.01 -12.56 14.66
CA LYS A 135 -15.96 -13.69 14.66
C LYS A 135 -17.13 -13.57 13.68
N LYS A 136 -17.47 -12.33 13.26
CA LYS A 136 -18.59 -12.05 12.34
C LYS A 136 -18.12 -11.73 10.93
N ALA A 137 -16.83 -11.88 10.65
CA ALA A 137 -16.31 -11.67 9.30
C ALA A 137 -16.65 -12.89 8.43
N GLU A 138 -17.02 -12.64 7.20
CA GLU A 138 -17.24 -13.64 6.16
C GLU A 138 -16.12 -13.53 5.13
N TRP A 139 -15.69 -14.65 4.57
CA TRP A 139 -14.63 -14.73 3.56
C TRP A 139 -14.91 -15.88 2.60
N PRO A 140 -14.42 -15.84 1.36
CA PRO A 140 -14.59 -16.93 0.41
C PRO A 140 -13.68 -18.12 0.78
N SER A 141 -14.12 -19.32 0.44
CA SER A 141 -13.44 -20.58 0.78
C SER A 141 -12.04 -20.72 0.15
N ASN A 142 -11.75 -19.98 -0.91
CA ASN A 142 -10.42 -19.95 -1.54
C ASN A 142 -9.41 -19.06 -0.83
N TYR A 143 -9.83 -18.20 0.11
CA TYR A 143 -8.89 -17.37 0.85
C TYR A 143 -8.04 -18.21 1.79
N ARG A 144 -6.75 -17.96 1.78
CA ARG A 144 -5.77 -18.59 2.66
C ARG A 144 -5.09 -17.54 3.52
N MET A 145 -4.70 -17.91 4.71
CA MET A 145 -4.09 -17.02 5.69
C MET A 145 -2.76 -17.61 6.19
N SER A 146 -1.76 -16.78 6.34
CA SER A 146 -0.48 -17.15 6.95
C SER A 146 -0.61 -17.33 8.47
N GLU A 147 0.35 -17.98 9.11
CA GLU A 147 0.41 -18.08 10.58
C GLU A 147 0.43 -16.73 11.30
N SER A 148 0.95 -15.70 10.66
CA SER A 148 0.90 -14.32 11.18
C SER A 148 -0.49 -13.67 11.15
N GLY A 149 -1.50 -14.38 10.61
CA GLY A 149 -2.89 -13.90 10.54
C GLY A 149 -3.15 -12.89 9.42
N VAL A 150 -2.35 -12.94 8.37
CA VAL A 150 -2.53 -12.11 7.15
C VAL A 150 -3.01 -13.01 6.02
N PHE A 151 -4.05 -12.60 5.31
CA PHE A 151 -4.44 -13.29 4.09
C PHE A 151 -3.30 -13.34 3.09
N LEU A 152 -3.16 -14.45 2.41
CA LEU A 152 -2.16 -14.61 1.35
C LEU A 152 -2.61 -13.86 0.10
N ARG A 153 -1.76 -12.98 -0.41
CA ARG A 153 -2.05 -12.13 -1.56
C ARG A 153 -2.47 -12.93 -2.78
N GLU A 154 -1.79 -14.04 -3.03
CA GLU A 154 -2.09 -14.97 -4.12
C GLU A 154 -3.44 -15.68 -4.00
N SER A 155 -4.09 -15.64 -2.83
CA SER A 155 -5.46 -16.14 -2.66
C SER A 155 -6.53 -15.06 -2.70
N VAL A 156 -6.13 -13.79 -2.65
CA VAL A 156 -7.01 -12.62 -2.58
C VAL A 156 -7.03 -11.85 -3.89
N LEU A 157 -5.85 -11.70 -4.51
CA LEU A 157 -5.66 -10.91 -5.73
C LEU A 157 -5.77 -11.79 -6.97
N ASP A 158 -6.25 -11.25 -8.06
CA ASP A 158 -6.19 -11.91 -9.37
C ASP A 158 -4.78 -11.77 -9.96
N ILE A 159 -3.86 -12.57 -9.40
CA ILE A 159 -2.46 -12.60 -9.83
C ILE A 159 -2.34 -13.04 -11.29
N VAL A 160 -3.19 -13.96 -11.74
CA VAL A 160 -3.18 -14.45 -13.13
C VAL A 160 -3.46 -13.32 -14.11
N GLN A 161 -4.45 -12.48 -13.83
CA GLN A 161 -4.76 -11.33 -14.66
C GLN A 161 -3.58 -10.34 -14.70
N VAL A 162 -2.94 -10.08 -13.57
CA VAL A 162 -1.76 -9.20 -13.49
C VAL A 162 -0.58 -9.77 -14.27
N GLU A 163 -0.29 -11.05 -14.12
CA GLU A 163 0.78 -11.74 -14.85
C GLU A 163 0.55 -11.70 -16.38
N ASN A 164 -0.68 -11.93 -16.81
CA ASN A 164 -1.05 -11.84 -18.24
C ASN A 164 -0.83 -10.43 -18.79
N MET A 165 -1.08 -9.38 -18.02
CA MET A 165 -0.84 -8.00 -18.46
C MET A 165 0.65 -7.70 -18.63
N TYR A 166 1.53 -8.24 -17.79
CA TYR A 166 2.97 -8.11 -17.93
C TYR A 166 3.58 -9.08 -18.95
N ALA A 167 2.84 -10.10 -19.35
CA ALA A 167 3.17 -11.13 -20.32
C ALA A 167 4.34 -12.06 -19.95
N SER A 168 5.28 -11.66 -19.12
CA SER A 168 6.39 -12.53 -18.70
C SER A 168 7.11 -12.01 -17.44
N PRO A 169 7.80 -12.90 -16.67
CA PRO A 169 8.65 -12.48 -15.56
C PRO A 169 9.75 -11.49 -15.95
N ARG A 170 10.30 -11.65 -17.16
CA ARG A 170 11.33 -10.76 -17.68
C ARG A 170 10.79 -9.35 -17.92
N ALA A 171 9.61 -9.24 -18.54
CA ALA A 171 8.95 -7.95 -18.76
C ALA A 171 8.56 -7.31 -17.43
N PHE A 172 7.99 -8.08 -16.50
CA PHE A 172 7.68 -7.61 -15.16
C PHE A 172 8.92 -7.05 -14.45
N ASN A 173 10.02 -7.80 -14.44
CA ASN A 173 11.27 -7.34 -13.83
C ASN A 173 11.84 -6.09 -14.49
N TYR A 174 11.70 -5.95 -15.82
CA TYR A 174 12.06 -4.73 -16.52
C TYR A 174 11.25 -3.52 -16.02
N TYR A 175 9.93 -3.66 -15.85
CA TYR A 175 9.08 -2.59 -15.30
C TYR A 175 9.43 -2.27 -13.84
N MET A 176 9.80 -3.25 -13.03
CA MET A 176 10.18 -3.03 -11.63
C MET A 176 11.55 -2.36 -11.48
N SER A 177 12.48 -2.59 -12.41
CA SER A 177 13.86 -2.10 -12.34
C SER A 177 14.09 -0.79 -13.08
N ARG A 178 13.29 -0.47 -14.12
CA ARG A 178 13.49 0.76 -14.91
C ARG A 178 13.08 2.00 -14.11
N LYS A 179 13.81 3.09 -14.27
CA LYS A 179 13.42 4.38 -13.71
C LYS A 179 12.19 4.94 -14.42
N SER A 180 11.23 5.48 -13.66
CA SER A 180 10.13 6.25 -14.24
C SER A 180 10.61 7.62 -14.73
N GLY A 181 9.83 8.28 -15.59
CA GLY A 181 10.18 9.62 -16.06
C GLY A 181 10.32 10.65 -14.94
N GLU A 182 9.55 10.50 -13.85
CA GLU A 182 9.66 11.37 -12.67
C GLU A 182 10.89 11.05 -11.83
N GLU A 183 11.24 9.78 -11.64
CA GLU A 183 12.46 9.36 -10.96
C GLU A 183 13.70 9.84 -11.71
N TRP A 184 13.66 9.79 -13.04
CA TRP A 184 14.70 10.32 -13.91
C TRP A 184 14.85 11.83 -13.78
N LYS A 185 13.73 12.58 -13.75
CA LYS A 185 13.76 14.02 -13.52
C LYS A 185 14.31 14.38 -12.14
N LYS A 186 13.85 13.70 -11.09
CA LYS A 186 14.36 13.92 -9.72
C LYS A 186 15.86 13.62 -9.60
N GLU A 187 16.34 12.63 -10.31
CA GLU A 187 17.77 12.32 -10.33
C GLU A 187 18.56 13.39 -11.07
N GLN A 188 18.06 13.83 -12.25
CA GLN A 188 18.68 14.96 -12.95
C GLN A 188 18.65 16.28 -12.16
N GLU A 189 17.59 16.51 -11.39
CA GLU A 189 17.51 17.66 -10.49
C GLU A 189 18.49 17.53 -9.32
N LYS A 190 18.68 16.33 -8.76
CA LYS A 190 19.73 16.07 -7.77
C LYS A 190 21.12 16.32 -8.36
N ASP A 191 21.42 15.74 -9.51
CA ASP A 191 22.70 15.95 -10.18
C ASP A 191 22.98 17.42 -10.48
N ARG A 192 21.95 18.21 -10.81
CA ARG A 192 22.06 19.65 -10.95
C ARG A 192 22.30 20.38 -9.62
N ASN A 193 21.66 19.91 -8.55
CA ASN A 193 21.78 20.51 -7.22
C ASN A 193 23.06 20.08 -6.51
N ASP A 194 23.62 18.91 -6.81
CA ASP A 194 24.94 18.48 -6.33
C ASP A 194 26.09 19.34 -6.91
N MET A 195 25.83 20.11 -7.96
CA MET A 195 26.76 21.12 -8.47
C MET A 195 26.69 22.47 -7.74
N LEU A 196 25.69 22.68 -6.87
CA LEU A 196 25.56 23.88 -6.04
C LEU A 196 25.80 23.52 -4.58
N PRO A 197 26.61 24.25 -3.83
CA PRO A 197 26.76 24.00 -2.40
C PRO A 197 25.39 24.19 -1.73
N ILE A 198 24.85 23.08 -1.22
CA ILE A 198 23.62 23.10 -0.44
C ILE A 198 23.95 23.77 0.88
N GLY A 199 23.58 25.03 1.03
CA GLY A 199 23.69 25.74 2.30
C GLY A 199 22.65 25.22 3.30
N LEU A 200 23.00 25.25 4.59
CA LEU A 200 22.06 24.92 5.69
C LEU A 200 20.73 25.67 5.56
N GLU A 201 20.76 26.89 5.03
CA GLU A 201 19.56 27.71 4.77
C GLU A 201 18.59 27.10 3.75
N SER A 202 19.08 26.34 2.76
CA SER A 202 18.21 25.66 1.79
C SER A 202 17.54 24.41 2.37
N ILE A 203 18.17 23.78 3.35
CA ILE A 203 17.60 22.66 4.09
C ILE A 203 16.53 23.19 5.06
N GLU A 204 16.83 24.28 5.77
CA GLU A 204 15.89 24.91 6.71
C GLU A 204 14.68 25.51 6.00
N SER A 205 14.83 26.11 4.81
CA SER A 205 13.69 26.63 4.04
C SER A 205 12.79 25.50 3.50
N GLY A 206 13.38 24.39 3.05
CA GLY A 206 12.63 23.19 2.61
C GLY A 206 11.83 22.54 3.75
N ILE A 207 12.33 22.63 4.97
CA ILE A 207 11.63 22.12 6.16
C ILE A 207 10.51 23.08 6.60
N LYS A 208 10.73 24.39 6.49
CA LYS A 208 9.74 25.40 6.92
C LYS A 208 8.48 25.44 6.05
N ASP A 209 8.60 25.20 4.76
CA ASP A 209 7.47 25.38 3.84
C ASP A 209 6.46 24.23 3.84
N ASN A 210 6.76 23.07 4.38
CA ASN A 210 5.90 21.93 4.13
C ASN A 210 5.37 21.14 5.32
N THR A 211 5.88 21.29 6.55
CA THR A 211 5.62 20.20 7.47
C THR A 211 5.31 20.57 8.90
N LEU A 212 6.02 21.49 9.51
CA LEU A 212 5.89 21.72 10.94
C LEU A 212 4.61 22.46 11.33
N GLU A 213 4.14 23.40 10.54
CA GLU A 213 2.88 24.11 10.83
C GLU A 213 1.62 23.26 10.60
N LYS A 214 1.68 22.26 9.70
CA LYS A 214 0.58 21.30 9.50
C LYS A 214 0.63 20.13 10.48
N MET A 215 1.72 19.95 11.20
CA MET A 215 1.89 18.96 12.26
C MET A 215 1.50 19.45 13.63
N LEU A 216 1.36 20.76 13.83
CA LEU A 216 1.07 21.36 15.10
C LEU A 216 -0.45 21.55 15.29
N ILE A 217 -1.00 20.70 16.10
CA ILE A 217 -1.47 20.98 17.44
C ILE A 217 -2.77 21.75 17.48
N TYR A 218 -3.77 21.02 17.86
CA TYR A 218 -4.96 21.59 18.44
C TYR A 218 -4.86 21.58 19.96
N GLU A 219 -4.65 22.72 20.54
CA GLU A 219 -4.55 22.96 22.00
C GLU A 219 -5.88 22.87 22.75
N ASN A 220 -6.92 22.28 22.22
CA ASN A 220 -8.22 22.21 22.88
C ASN A 220 -8.78 20.80 23.03
N GLY A 221 -7.97 19.83 23.43
CA GLY A 221 -8.47 18.57 23.98
C GLY A 221 -9.16 17.64 22.99
N ARG A 222 -8.95 17.79 21.68
CA ARG A 222 -9.46 16.88 20.66
C ARG A 222 -8.33 16.40 19.74
N SER A 223 -8.03 15.11 19.93
CA SER A 223 -7.29 14.16 19.09
C SER A 223 -6.31 14.73 18.07
N ASP A 224 -5.06 14.79 18.47
CA ASP A 224 -3.91 15.12 17.68
C ASP A 224 -3.61 14.08 16.63
N TYR A 225 -3.60 14.46 15.36
CA TYR A 225 -3.03 13.67 14.28
C TYR A 225 -1.59 14.14 14.06
N ARG A 226 -0.62 13.49 14.69
CA ARG A 226 0.75 13.54 14.20
C ARG A 226 0.83 12.73 12.91
N LYS A 227 1.04 13.38 11.78
CA LYS A 227 1.60 12.73 10.59
C LYS A 227 3.08 12.52 10.88
N ILE A 228 3.42 11.35 11.39
CA ILE A 228 4.81 10.91 11.45
C ILE A 228 5.22 10.59 10.02
N SER A 229 6.36 11.08 9.55
CA SER A 229 6.85 10.76 8.21
C SER A 229 7.17 9.26 8.11
N ASP A 230 7.10 8.71 6.90
CA ASP A 230 7.44 7.30 6.66
C ASP A 230 8.89 6.99 7.09
N ILE A 231 9.77 7.98 7.02
CA ILE A 231 11.18 7.89 7.44
C ILE A 231 11.28 7.77 8.96
N ASP A 232 10.56 8.60 9.71
CA ASP A 232 10.59 8.59 11.18
C ASP A 232 10.02 7.28 11.74
N LEU A 233 8.97 6.73 11.10
CA LEU A 233 8.42 5.42 11.46
C LEU A 233 9.37 4.25 11.18
N CYS A 234 10.23 4.36 10.17
CA CYS A 234 11.22 3.32 9.85
C CYS A 234 12.44 3.37 10.77
N THR A 235 12.70 4.49 11.45
CA THR A 235 13.81 4.64 12.39
C THR A 235 13.46 4.24 13.83
N GLU A 236 12.17 4.10 14.17
CA GLU A 236 11.69 3.67 15.50
C GLU A 236 11.41 2.14 15.59
N ILE A 237 11.64 1.38 14.52
CA ILE A 237 11.51 -0.08 14.47
C ILE A 237 12.89 -0.73 14.38
#